data_0bdec9ea10e0ad6c7d882e791cd2af02
#
_entry.id   0bdec9ea10e0ad6c7d882e791cd2af02
#
_cell.length_a   1.000
_cell.length_b   1.000
_cell.length_c   1.000
_cell.angle_alpha   90.00
_cell.angle_beta   90.00
_cell.angle_gamma   90.00
#
_symmetry.space_group_name_H-M   'P 1'
#
loop_
_entity.id
_entity.type
_entity.pdbx_description
1 polymer ?
#
loop_
_entity_poly.entity_id
_entity_poly.type
_entity_poly.pdbx_seq_one_letter_code
_entity_poly.pdbx_strand_id
1 'polypeptide(L)'
;SFLRHLPESAAFETLSDAEPYYKHITAVGLDSAELRHPPSKFERVFKKAKSLGFKIVAHAGEEGPASYIWEAIELLDVDRIDHGVRCQEDEALMDLLKERQIPLTVCPLSNLKLCVINDMKDHNIVQLLDAGLLVTVNSDDPTYFGGFLNDNFEALHQSLGIDEKTIRTLVANSFKASFLPQEQKNQLVEKVLSA
;
A
#
# COMPACT_ATOMS: atom_id res chain seq x y z
N SER A 1 -12.64 -1.49 5.31
CA SER A 1 -11.46 -2.24 5.80
C SER A 1 -11.82 -3.12 6.97
N PHE A 2 -11.11 -4.22 7.14
CA PHE A 2 -11.21 -5.12 8.29
C PHE A 2 -10.14 -4.77 9.33
N LEU A 3 -10.54 -4.72 10.60
CA LEU A 3 -9.65 -4.38 11.70
C LEU A 3 -8.92 -5.62 12.20
N ARG A 4 -7.62 -5.75 11.90
CA ARG A 4 -6.83 -6.97 12.12
C ARG A 4 -6.60 -7.34 13.59
N HIS A 5 -6.75 -6.37 14.52
CA HIS A 5 -6.68 -6.65 15.95
C HIS A 5 -7.90 -7.43 16.47
N LEU A 6 -9.02 -7.42 15.73
CA LEU A 6 -10.22 -8.17 16.02
C LEU A 6 -10.14 -9.62 15.47
N PRO A 7 -11.01 -10.55 15.90
CA PRO A 7 -11.09 -11.88 15.31
C PRO A 7 -11.63 -11.82 13.87
N GLU A 8 -11.29 -12.83 13.04
CA GLU A 8 -11.78 -12.93 11.66
C GLU A 8 -13.32 -12.93 11.55
N SER A 9 -14.02 -13.42 12.59
CA SER A 9 -15.49 -13.36 12.64
C SER A 9 -16.04 -11.94 12.54
N ALA A 10 -15.38 -10.95 13.16
CA ALA A 10 -15.76 -9.54 13.05
C ALA A 10 -15.60 -9.01 11.63
N ALA A 11 -14.61 -9.50 10.88
CA ALA A 11 -14.46 -9.15 9.48
C ALA A 11 -15.57 -9.76 8.61
N PHE A 12 -16.04 -10.96 8.91
CA PHE A 12 -17.21 -11.55 8.25
C PHE A 12 -18.48 -10.76 8.54
N GLU A 13 -18.68 -10.33 9.78
CA GLU A 13 -19.80 -9.46 10.17
C GLU A 13 -19.75 -8.14 9.38
N THR A 14 -18.59 -7.47 9.36
CA THR A 14 -18.39 -6.24 8.58
C THR A 14 -18.67 -6.45 7.09
N LEU A 15 -18.23 -7.57 6.52
CA LEU A 15 -18.48 -7.89 5.12
C LEU A 15 -19.98 -8.10 4.89
N SER A 16 -20.67 -8.81 5.77
CA SER A 16 -22.12 -9.04 5.67
C SER A 16 -22.92 -7.72 5.77
N ASP A 17 -22.58 -6.87 6.73
CA ASP A 17 -23.25 -5.58 6.93
C ASP A 17 -23.04 -4.62 5.75
N ALA A 18 -21.94 -4.77 5.02
CA ALA A 18 -21.63 -4.01 3.82
C ALA A 18 -22.42 -4.47 2.57
N GLU A 19 -23.14 -5.61 2.61
CA GLU A 19 -23.82 -6.19 1.44
C GLU A 19 -24.71 -5.19 0.68
N PRO A 20 -25.54 -4.35 1.32
CA PRO A 20 -26.38 -3.37 0.62
C PRO A 20 -25.57 -2.33 -0.19
N TYR A 21 -24.29 -2.19 0.12
CA TYR A 21 -23.39 -1.17 -0.44
C TYR A 21 -22.34 -1.73 -1.41
N TYR A 22 -22.30 -3.03 -1.68
CA TYR A 22 -21.28 -3.69 -2.50
C TYR A 22 -21.05 -3.03 -3.86
N LYS A 23 -22.12 -2.54 -4.52
CA LYS A 23 -22.01 -1.84 -5.79
C LYS A 23 -21.21 -0.52 -5.74
N HIS A 24 -20.93 0.00 -4.55
CA HIS A 24 -20.17 1.23 -4.32
C HIS A 24 -18.77 0.94 -3.76
N ILE A 25 -18.42 -0.32 -3.55
CA ILE A 25 -17.14 -0.75 -2.96
C ILE A 25 -16.30 -1.40 -4.05
N THR A 26 -15.12 -0.85 -4.31
CA THR A 26 -14.18 -1.41 -5.29
C THR A 26 -13.26 -2.46 -4.65
N ALA A 27 -12.81 -2.19 -3.41
CA ALA A 27 -11.84 -3.02 -2.72
C ALA A 27 -12.19 -3.17 -1.24
N VAL A 28 -11.70 -4.24 -0.63
CA VAL A 28 -11.66 -4.42 0.82
C VAL A 28 -10.21 -4.49 1.30
N GLY A 29 -9.95 -3.98 2.49
CA GLY A 29 -8.60 -3.85 3.06
C GLY A 29 -8.45 -4.52 4.42
N LEU A 30 -7.19 -4.76 4.81
CA LEU A 30 -6.79 -5.20 6.14
C LEU A 30 -5.99 -4.09 6.81
N ASP A 31 -6.52 -3.53 7.90
CA ASP A 31 -5.99 -2.36 8.58
C ASP A 31 -5.76 -2.59 10.08
N SER A 32 -5.30 -1.54 10.76
CA SER A 32 -5.09 -1.50 12.20
C SER A 32 -3.78 -2.14 12.64
N ALA A 33 -3.57 -2.34 13.95
CA ALA A 33 -2.31 -2.79 14.54
C ALA A 33 -1.73 -4.02 13.85
N GLU A 34 -0.60 -3.85 13.16
CA GLU A 34 0.02 -4.91 12.37
C GLU A 34 0.73 -5.94 13.24
N LEU A 35 1.42 -5.48 14.29
CA LEU A 35 2.21 -6.34 15.16
C LEU A 35 1.36 -7.41 15.84
N ARG A 36 1.75 -8.68 15.69
CA ARG A 36 1.08 -9.88 16.24
C ARG A 36 -0.28 -10.23 15.61
N HIS A 37 -0.63 -9.55 14.51
CA HIS A 37 -1.88 -9.81 13.78
C HIS A 37 -1.57 -10.12 12.31
N PRO A 38 -1.02 -11.32 12.00
CA PRO A 38 -0.60 -11.69 10.65
C PRO A 38 -1.79 -11.75 9.67
N PRO A 39 -1.56 -11.52 8.38
CA PRO A 39 -2.57 -11.65 7.34
C PRO A 39 -3.23 -13.04 7.29
N SER A 40 -2.48 -14.11 7.58
CA SER A 40 -3.00 -15.49 7.64
C SER A 40 -4.24 -15.67 8.51
N LYS A 41 -4.41 -14.85 9.53
CA LYS A 41 -5.59 -14.83 10.40
C LYS A 41 -6.90 -14.53 9.66
N PHE A 42 -6.84 -13.92 8.47
CA PHE A 42 -7.98 -13.40 7.71
C PHE A 42 -8.16 -14.09 6.34
N GLU A 43 -7.48 -15.19 6.10
CA GLU A 43 -7.48 -15.89 4.80
C GLU A 43 -8.89 -16.21 4.29
N ARG A 44 -9.79 -16.69 5.15
CA ARG A 44 -11.14 -17.12 4.73
C ARG A 44 -12.02 -15.95 4.34
N VAL A 45 -11.99 -14.83 5.09
CA VAL A 45 -12.81 -13.65 4.77
C VAL A 45 -12.33 -12.98 3.50
N PHE A 46 -11.03 -12.93 3.24
CA PHE A 46 -10.49 -12.38 1.99
C PHE A 46 -10.79 -13.28 0.79
N LYS A 47 -10.71 -14.61 0.92
CA LYS A 47 -11.19 -15.53 -0.12
C LYS A 47 -12.68 -15.31 -0.43
N LYS A 48 -13.51 -15.09 0.60
CA LYS A 48 -14.91 -14.75 0.41
C LYS A 48 -15.08 -13.41 -0.31
N ALA A 49 -14.38 -12.37 0.12
CA ALA A 49 -14.42 -11.04 -0.52
C ALA A 49 -14.00 -11.10 -1.99
N LYS A 50 -12.94 -11.83 -2.32
CA LYS A 50 -12.49 -12.04 -3.70
C LYS A 50 -13.53 -12.77 -4.54
N SER A 51 -14.22 -13.79 -3.97
CA SER A 51 -15.32 -14.49 -4.66
C SER A 51 -16.54 -13.59 -4.95
N LEU A 52 -16.67 -12.48 -4.24
CA LEU A 52 -17.69 -11.45 -4.46
C LEU A 52 -17.26 -10.39 -5.49
N GLY A 53 -16.04 -10.49 -6.02
CA GLY A 53 -15.50 -9.60 -7.06
C GLY A 53 -14.75 -8.38 -6.53
N PHE A 54 -14.49 -8.28 -5.23
CA PHE A 54 -13.70 -7.19 -4.67
C PHE A 54 -12.21 -7.31 -5.01
N LYS A 55 -11.58 -6.17 -5.20
CA LYS A 55 -10.13 -6.04 -5.12
C LYS A 55 -9.69 -6.17 -3.66
N ILE A 56 -8.47 -6.67 -3.46
CA ILE A 56 -7.91 -6.91 -2.14
C ILE A 56 -6.70 -6.00 -1.91
N VAL A 57 -6.70 -5.30 -0.78
CA VAL A 57 -5.54 -4.52 -0.32
C VAL A 57 -5.23 -4.89 1.13
N ALA A 58 -3.99 -4.73 1.56
CA ALA A 58 -3.63 -5.03 2.95
C ALA A 58 -2.41 -4.22 3.39
N HIS A 59 -2.47 -3.66 4.59
CA HIS A 59 -1.27 -3.22 5.30
C HIS A 59 -0.39 -4.44 5.58
N ALA A 60 0.84 -4.42 5.11
CA ALA A 60 1.82 -5.45 5.39
C ALA A 60 3.24 -4.92 5.24
N GLY A 61 4.10 -5.23 6.22
CA GLY A 61 5.50 -4.80 6.20
C GLY A 61 5.69 -3.30 6.43
N GLU A 62 4.85 -2.70 7.27
CA GLU A 62 5.09 -1.41 7.90
C GLU A 62 5.79 -1.61 9.25
N GLU A 63 5.04 -2.00 10.29
CA GLU A 63 5.57 -2.38 11.59
C GLU A 63 5.89 -3.88 11.64
N GLY A 64 5.11 -4.70 10.96
CA GLY A 64 5.27 -6.15 10.87
C GLY A 64 6.40 -6.57 9.92
N PRO A 65 6.89 -7.82 10.05
CA PRO A 65 8.01 -8.33 9.26
C PRO A 65 7.67 -8.53 7.78
N ALA A 66 8.71 -8.67 6.93
CA ALA A 66 8.55 -8.99 5.50
C ALA A 66 7.71 -10.26 5.24
N SER A 67 7.70 -11.22 6.19
CA SER A 67 6.84 -12.41 6.08
C SER A 67 5.34 -12.10 6.02
N TYR A 68 4.90 -10.95 6.58
CA TYR A 68 3.50 -10.52 6.46
C TYR A 68 3.15 -10.07 5.04
N ILE A 69 4.14 -9.54 4.30
CA ILE A 69 3.95 -9.22 2.88
C ILE A 69 3.79 -10.52 2.07
N TRP A 70 4.61 -11.55 2.37
CA TRP A 70 4.44 -12.88 1.77
C TRP A 70 3.05 -13.45 2.05
N GLU A 71 2.58 -13.43 3.30
CA GLU A 71 1.24 -13.91 3.65
C GLU A 71 0.13 -13.12 2.92
N ALA A 72 0.28 -11.80 2.81
CA ALA A 72 -0.68 -10.97 2.09
C ALA A 72 -0.74 -11.34 0.59
N ILE A 73 0.40 -11.63 -0.03
CA ILE A 73 0.47 -12.05 -1.44
C ILE A 73 -0.07 -13.47 -1.62
N GLU A 74 0.41 -14.43 -0.83
CA GLU A 74 0.15 -15.85 -1.05
C GLU A 74 -1.21 -16.31 -0.54
N LEU A 75 -1.67 -15.77 0.61
CA LEU A 75 -2.88 -16.23 1.28
C LEU A 75 -4.08 -15.32 1.00
N LEU A 76 -3.87 -13.99 0.97
CA LEU A 76 -4.95 -13.04 0.71
C LEU A 76 -5.09 -12.72 -0.78
N ASP A 77 -4.08 -13.02 -1.60
CA ASP A 77 -4.02 -12.75 -3.04
C ASP A 77 -4.31 -11.26 -3.32
N VAL A 78 -3.52 -10.39 -2.69
CA VAL A 78 -3.69 -8.94 -2.74
C VAL A 78 -3.42 -8.36 -4.13
N ASP A 79 -4.18 -7.34 -4.49
CA ASP A 79 -3.95 -6.53 -5.69
C ASP A 79 -2.98 -5.37 -5.41
N ARG A 80 -2.77 -5.00 -4.12
CA ARG A 80 -1.88 -3.94 -3.66
C ARG A 80 -1.52 -4.14 -2.19
N ILE A 81 -0.28 -3.80 -1.83
CA ILE A 81 0.19 -3.75 -0.45
C ILE A 81 0.17 -2.30 0.03
N ASP A 82 -0.41 -2.04 1.19
CA ASP A 82 -0.30 -0.74 1.82
C ASP A 82 0.98 -0.74 2.70
N HIS A 83 1.78 0.33 2.58
CA HIS A 83 3.15 0.52 3.05
C HIS A 83 4.16 -0.40 2.35
N GLY A 84 4.43 -1.57 2.87
CA GLY A 84 5.34 -2.56 2.28
C GLY A 84 6.83 -2.21 2.39
N VAL A 85 7.21 -1.19 3.17
CA VAL A 85 8.57 -0.64 3.23
C VAL A 85 9.62 -1.64 3.72
N ARG A 86 9.19 -2.64 4.51
CA ARG A 86 10.09 -3.70 5.00
C ARG A 86 10.33 -4.84 3.99
N CYS A 87 9.79 -4.74 2.77
CA CYS A 87 10.10 -5.72 1.72
C CYS A 87 11.59 -5.81 1.41
N GLN A 88 12.36 -4.73 1.63
CA GLN A 88 13.81 -4.71 1.43
C GLN A 88 14.60 -5.67 2.35
N GLU A 89 13.97 -6.21 3.40
CA GLU A 89 14.58 -7.20 4.28
C GLU A 89 14.67 -8.60 3.65
N ASP A 90 14.03 -8.80 2.49
CA ASP A 90 13.94 -10.09 1.79
C ASP A 90 14.12 -9.88 0.27
N GLU A 91 15.27 -10.32 -0.26
CA GLU A 91 15.64 -10.16 -1.68
C GLU A 91 14.65 -10.90 -2.61
N ALA A 92 14.22 -12.11 -2.22
CA ALA A 92 13.27 -12.88 -3.03
C ALA A 92 11.89 -12.19 -3.08
N LEU A 93 11.49 -11.52 -1.99
CA LEU A 93 10.28 -10.70 -1.97
C LEU A 93 10.39 -9.48 -2.88
N MET A 94 11.53 -8.80 -2.86
CA MET A 94 11.80 -7.67 -3.76
C MET A 94 11.69 -8.09 -5.22
N ASP A 95 12.29 -9.23 -5.58
CA ASP A 95 12.23 -9.78 -6.95
C ASP A 95 10.78 -10.10 -7.34
N LEU A 96 10.01 -10.74 -6.46
CA LEU A 96 8.61 -11.07 -6.71
C LEU A 96 7.75 -9.81 -6.92
N LEU A 97 7.90 -8.80 -6.04
CA LEU A 97 7.17 -7.54 -6.12
C LEU A 97 7.48 -6.80 -7.43
N LYS A 98 8.75 -6.81 -7.84
CA LYS A 98 9.21 -6.25 -9.10
C LYS A 98 8.66 -7.00 -10.30
N GLU A 99 8.76 -8.33 -10.32
CA GLU A 99 8.26 -9.18 -11.42
C GLU A 99 6.75 -9.01 -11.63
N ARG A 100 5.99 -9.08 -10.53
CA ARG A 100 4.52 -9.00 -10.56
C ARG A 100 4.00 -7.57 -10.60
N GLN A 101 4.85 -6.56 -10.41
CA GLN A 101 4.48 -5.15 -10.32
C GLN A 101 3.34 -4.91 -9.31
N ILE A 102 3.41 -5.60 -8.15
CA ILE A 102 2.45 -5.39 -7.06
C ILE A 102 2.72 -4.02 -6.45
N PRO A 103 1.73 -3.09 -6.45
CA PRO A 103 1.96 -1.74 -5.96
C PRO A 103 2.17 -1.69 -4.45
N LEU A 104 3.05 -0.78 -4.01
CA LEU A 104 3.25 -0.41 -2.61
C LEU A 104 2.78 1.03 -2.38
N THR A 105 1.84 1.24 -1.45
CA THR A 105 1.36 2.60 -1.10
C THR A 105 2.14 3.13 0.09
N VAL A 106 3.31 3.69 -0.18
CA VAL A 106 4.23 4.18 0.86
C VAL A 106 3.74 5.50 1.43
N CYS A 107 3.79 5.64 2.76
CA CYS A 107 3.30 6.79 3.51
C CYS A 107 4.45 7.40 4.36
N PRO A 108 5.30 8.28 3.78
CA PRO A 108 6.54 8.69 4.40
C PRO A 108 6.39 9.34 5.79
N LEU A 109 5.46 10.28 5.95
CA LEU A 109 5.24 10.96 7.24
C LEU A 109 4.65 10.01 8.29
N SER A 110 3.78 9.08 7.88
CA SER A 110 3.28 8.02 8.75
C SER A 110 4.42 7.12 9.24
N ASN A 111 5.27 6.64 8.32
CA ASN A 111 6.40 5.78 8.66
C ASN A 111 7.39 6.45 9.62
N LEU A 112 7.60 7.78 9.49
CA LEU A 112 8.40 8.55 10.44
C LEU A 112 7.70 8.66 11.80
N LYS A 113 6.40 8.96 11.80
CA LYS A 113 5.61 9.16 13.02
C LYS A 113 5.45 7.90 13.85
N LEU A 114 5.32 6.75 13.18
CA LEU A 114 5.25 5.42 13.81
C LEU A 114 6.63 4.83 14.15
N CYS A 115 7.71 5.61 13.92
CA CYS A 115 9.07 5.16 14.18
C CYS A 115 9.46 3.89 13.39
N VAL A 116 8.83 3.66 12.24
CA VAL A 116 9.29 2.65 11.26
C VAL A 116 10.65 3.06 10.70
N ILE A 117 10.85 4.36 10.53
CA ILE A 117 12.14 5.02 10.30
C ILE A 117 12.35 6.09 11.38
N ASN A 118 13.61 6.38 11.72
CA ASN A 118 13.96 7.37 12.75
C ASN A 118 14.21 8.78 12.18
N ASP A 119 14.65 8.87 10.94
CA ASP A 119 14.88 10.13 10.22
C ASP A 119 14.38 9.96 8.78
N MET A 120 13.73 11.00 8.23
CA MET A 120 13.25 10.98 6.83
C MET A 120 14.38 10.74 5.82
N LYS A 121 15.61 11.10 6.15
CA LYS A 121 16.81 10.82 5.33
C LYS A 121 17.09 9.34 5.14
N ASP A 122 16.63 8.50 6.07
CA ASP A 122 16.82 7.06 6.04
C ASP A 122 15.66 6.34 5.32
N HIS A 123 14.68 7.09 4.82
CA HIS A 123 13.52 6.50 4.15
C HIS A 123 13.91 5.84 2.83
N ASN A 124 13.53 4.56 2.68
CA ASN A 124 13.96 3.70 1.58
C ASN A 124 13.16 3.85 0.26
N ILE A 125 12.19 4.75 0.17
CA ILE A 125 11.30 4.85 -1.01
C ILE A 125 12.06 5.03 -2.33
N VAL A 126 13.16 5.80 -2.34
CA VAL A 126 13.98 5.98 -3.55
C VAL A 126 14.68 4.68 -3.93
N GLN A 127 15.21 3.96 -2.94
CA GLN A 127 15.86 2.66 -3.15
C GLN A 127 14.89 1.62 -3.71
N LEU A 128 13.64 1.59 -3.21
CA LEU A 128 12.59 0.71 -3.72
C LEU A 128 12.21 1.09 -5.17
N LEU A 129 12.10 2.39 -5.45
CA LEU A 129 11.82 2.89 -6.80
C LEU A 129 12.94 2.52 -7.78
N ASP A 130 14.22 2.73 -7.39
CA ASP A 130 15.39 2.42 -8.20
C ASP A 130 15.56 0.92 -8.43
N ALA A 131 15.13 0.10 -7.47
CA ALA A 131 15.06 -1.36 -7.64
C ALA A 131 14.00 -1.80 -8.66
N GLY A 132 13.12 -0.89 -9.10
CA GLY A 132 12.09 -1.13 -10.11
C GLY A 132 10.74 -1.57 -9.54
N LEU A 133 10.51 -1.36 -8.24
CA LEU A 133 9.20 -1.63 -7.62
C LEU A 133 8.20 -0.54 -7.99
N LEU A 134 6.92 -0.92 -8.04
CA LEU A 134 5.82 0.02 -8.27
C LEU A 134 5.43 0.70 -6.95
N VAL A 135 6.20 1.71 -6.55
CA VAL A 135 5.95 2.49 -5.33
C VAL A 135 5.19 3.77 -5.62
N THR A 136 4.32 4.17 -4.70
CA THR A 136 3.56 5.43 -4.72
C THR A 136 3.77 6.21 -3.43
N VAL A 137 3.44 7.50 -3.42
CA VAL A 137 3.44 8.33 -2.21
C VAL A 137 2.01 8.58 -1.78
N ASN A 138 1.72 8.41 -0.51
CA ASN A 138 0.40 8.56 0.09
C ASN A 138 0.50 9.28 1.44
N SER A 139 -0.61 9.85 1.89
CA SER A 139 -0.65 10.62 3.15
C SER A 139 -1.00 9.79 4.37
N ASP A 140 -1.55 8.58 4.18
CA ASP A 140 -2.18 7.84 5.26
C ASP A 140 -3.30 8.67 5.91
N ASP A 141 -3.35 8.81 7.23
CA ASP A 141 -4.25 9.70 7.96
C ASP A 141 -3.57 11.06 8.23
N PRO A 142 -3.87 12.11 7.42
CA PRO A 142 -3.23 13.42 7.58
C PRO A 142 -3.49 14.06 8.93
N THR A 143 -4.64 13.81 9.51
CA THR A 143 -5.03 14.35 10.82
C THR A 143 -4.18 13.78 11.94
N TYR A 144 -3.86 12.50 11.84
CA TYR A 144 -3.07 11.78 12.85
C TYR A 144 -1.57 11.94 12.64
N PHE A 145 -1.10 11.81 11.38
CA PHE A 145 0.33 11.81 11.04
C PHE A 145 0.89 13.18 10.69
N GLY A 146 0.03 14.20 10.51
CA GLY A 146 0.46 15.60 10.45
C GLY A 146 0.93 16.05 9.07
N GLY A 147 0.31 15.56 7.97
CA GLY A 147 0.61 16.06 6.63
C GLY A 147 -0.27 15.48 5.55
N PHE A 148 -0.71 16.31 4.62
CA PHE A 148 -1.42 15.88 3.41
C PHE A 148 -0.46 15.33 2.37
N LEU A 149 -0.97 14.97 1.19
CA LEU A 149 -0.17 14.35 0.14
C LEU A 149 1.02 15.22 -0.29
N ASN A 150 0.80 16.52 -0.47
CA ASN A 150 1.88 17.44 -0.87
C ASN A 150 2.97 17.56 0.19
N ASP A 151 2.60 17.54 1.48
CA ASP A 151 3.57 17.59 2.58
C ASP A 151 4.48 16.35 2.59
N ASN A 152 3.96 15.18 2.20
CA ASN A 152 4.78 13.98 2.02
C ASN A 152 5.80 14.14 0.88
N PHE A 153 5.41 14.68 -0.27
CA PHE A 153 6.34 14.97 -1.37
C PHE A 153 7.37 16.03 -0.97
N GLU A 154 6.96 17.08 -0.26
CA GLU A 154 7.86 18.12 0.22
C GLU A 154 8.89 17.55 1.22
N ALA A 155 8.46 16.73 2.17
CA ALA A 155 9.34 16.07 3.12
C ALA A 155 10.39 15.19 2.41
N LEU A 156 9.99 14.41 1.41
CA LEU A 156 10.89 13.61 0.60
C LEU A 156 11.87 14.48 -0.21
N HIS A 157 11.39 15.57 -0.83
CA HIS A 157 12.24 16.49 -1.56
C HIS A 157 13.29 17.14 -0.65
N GLN A 158 12.88 17.65 0.51
CA GLN A 158 13.77 18.32 1.46
C GLN A 158 14.80 17.38 2.07
N SER A 159 14.41 16.11 2.35
CA SER A 159 15.25 15.17 3.09
C SER A 159 16.08 14.26 2.19
N LEU A 160 15.55 13.81 1.06
CA LEU A 160 16.20 12.88 0.13
C LEU A 160 16.66 13.55 -1.16
N GLY A 161 16.31 14.83 -1.37
CA GLY A 161 16.71 15.56 -2.59
C GLY A 161 16.07 15.01 -3.87
N ILE A 162 14.90 14.36 -3.79
CA ILE A 162 14.23 13.85 -4.99
C ILE A 162 13.90 15.01 -5.93
N ASP A 163 14.19 14.82 -7.21
CA ASP A 163 13.95 15.81 -8.25
C ASP A 163 12.53 15.74 -8.82
N GLU A 164 12.20 16.71 -9.68
CA GLU A 164 10.89 16.76 -10.33
C GLU A 164 10.59 15.51 -11.15
N LYS A 165 11.59 14.92 -11.80
CA LYS A 165 11.42 13.69 -12.59
C LYS A 165 11.01 12.52 -11.70
N THR A 166 11.64 12.37 -10.54
CA THR A 166 11.33 11.37 -9.55
C THR A 166 9.91 11.57 -9.00
N ILE A 167 9.55 12.83 -8.67
CA ILE A 167 8.20 13.17 -8.21
C ILE A 167 7.16 12.79 -9.28
N ARG A 168 7.37 13.17 -10.55
CA ARG A 168 6.46 12.79 -11.64
C ARG A 168 6.34 11.28 -11.81
N THR A 169 7.43 10.54 -11.63
CA THR A 169 7.40 9.08 -11.68
C THR A 169 6.53 8.50 -10.58
N LEU A 170 6.68 8.96 -9.33
CA LEU A 170 5.87 8.54 -8.19
C LEU A 170 4.39 8.88 -8.37
N VAL A 171 4.08 10.07 -8.91
CA VAL A 171 2.71 10.48 -9.25
C VAL A 171 2.13 9.60 -10.36
N ALA A 172 2.89 9.33 -11.42
CA ALA A 172 2.47 8.43 -12.50
C ALA A 172 2.21 7.01 -11.97
N ASN A 173 3.04 6.53 -11.04
CA ASN A 173 2.86 5.25 -10.39
C ASN A 173 1.54 5.18 -9.60
N SER A 174 1.08 6.28 -8.97
CA SER A 174 -0.21 6.31 -8.27
C SER A 174 -1.37 5.98 -9.22
N PHE A 175 -1.34 6.47 -10.46
CA PHE A 175 -2.34 6.13 -11.47
C PHE A 175 -2.20 4.69 -11.95
N LYS A 176 -0.97 4.17 -12.15
CA LYS A 176 -0.75 2.76 -12.49
C LYS A 176 -1.26 1.83 -11.40
N ALA A 177 -1.04 2.18 -10.14
CA ALA A 177 -1.47 1.42 -8.96
C ALA A 177 -2.97 1.51 -8.66
N SER A 178 -3.70 2.44 -9.28
CA SER A 178 -5.14 2.63 -9.07
C SER A 178 -5.95 1.46 -9.65
N PHE A 179 -7.22 1.35 -9.25
CA PHE A 179 -8.17 0.38 -9.81
C PHE A 179 -9.02 0.97 -10.95
N LEU A 180 -8.55 2.04 -11.57
CA LEU A 180 -9.18 2.63 -12.76
C LEU A 180 -9.06 1.69 -13.97
N PRO A 181 -9.94 1.83 -14.98
CA PRO A 181 -9.77 1.17 -16.28
C PRO A 181 -8.43 1.51 -16.92
N GLN A 182 -7.81 0.55 -17.63
CA GLN A 182 -6.46 0.70 -18.17
C GLN A 182 -6.30 1.90 -19.10
N GLU A 183 -7.32 2.22 -19.91
CA GLU A 183 -7.30 3.39 -20.79
C GLU A 183 -7.19 4.70 -20.01
N GLN A 184 -7.96 4.83 -18.92
CA GLN A 184 -7.89 6.01 -18.06
C GLN A 184 -6.54 6.12 -17.35
N LYS A 185 -5.98 5.00 -16.88
CA LYS A 185 -4.62 4.98 -16.32
C LYS A 185 -3.60 5.53 -17.32
N ASN A 186 -3.63 5.01 -18.55
CA ASN A 186 -2.69 5.42 -19.60
C ASN A 186 -2.76 6.93 -19.88
N GLN A 187 -3.98 7.47 -20.03
CA GLN A 187 -4.20 8.90 -20.26
C GLN A 187 -3.66 9.77 -19.10
N LEU A 188 -3.90 9.35 -17.85
CA LEU A 188 -3.44 10.09 -16.67
C LEU A 188 -1.91 10.01 -16.51
N VAL A 189 -1.33 8.84 -16.75
CA VAL A 189 0.15 8.65 -16.74
C VAL A 189 0.81 9.51 -17.81
N GLU A 190 0.29 9.50 -19.05
CA GLU A 190 0.81 10.34 -20.14
C GLU A 190 0.74 11.82 -19.78
N LYS A 191 -0.39 12.28 -19.25
CA LYS A 191 -0.57 13.67 -18.81
C LYS A 191 0.45 14.10 -17.76
N VAL A 192 0.77 13.23 -16.80
CA VAL A 192 1.76 13.53 -15.75
C VAL A 192 3.17 13.59 -16.31
N LEU A 193 3.53 12.64 -17.20
CA LEU A 193 4.89 12.55 -17.73
C LEU A 193 5.19 13.57 -18.84
N SER A 194 4.16 14.15 -19.46
CA SER A 194 4.31 15.18 -20.52
C SER A 194 4.20 16.62 -20.03
N ALA A 195 3.75 16.84 -18.81
CA ALA A 195 3.63 18.17 -18.20
C ALA A 195 4.98 18.67 -17.70
#